data_6361f4258093ec44025906e764f3753f
#
_entry.id   6361f4258093ec44025906e764f3753f
#
_cell.length_a   1.000
_cell.length_b   1.000
_cell.length_c   1.000
_cell.angle_alpha   90.00
_cell.angle_beta   90.00
_cell.angle_gamma   90.00
#
_symmetry.space_group_name_H-M   'P 1'
#
loop_
_entity.id
_entity.type
_entity.pdbx_description
1 polymer ?
#
loop_
_entity_poly.entity_id
_entity_poly.type
_entity_poly.pdbx_seq_one_letter_code
_entity_poly.pdbx_strand_id
1 'polypeptide(L)'
;KGTADAIYQNINFINKANPEYVLILSGDHIYTMDYAKMIEAHKMNKAEATIGVIKVPMKEASRFGIMSTDKEGRITKFAEKPAKPESNLASMGIYIFSWNFLREYLENDAKDETSSHDFGKNIIPKMLADQARLYSYAFEGYWKDVGTIDSLWEANMDLLKEKQPFEMNGKWKIYSVDMAMPPHYVGPKAKIKNSLVSEGSMIC
;
A
#
# COMPACT_ATOMS: atom_id res chain seq x y z
N LYS A 1 1.75 -3.32 -18.53
CA LYS A 1 3.00 -4.07 -18.31
C LYS A 1 3.39 -4.05 -16.83
N GLY A 2 3.66 -2.92 -16.22
CA GLY A 2 4.02 -2.78 -14.80
C GLY A 2 2.99 -1.94 -14.03
N THR A 3 3.27 -1.68 -12.75
CA THR A 3 2.36 -0.92 -11.87
C THR A 3 2.18 0.53 -12.33
N ALA A 4 3.20 1.15 -12.91
CA ALA A 4 3.11 2.50 -13.47
C ALA A 4 2.31 2.54 -14.77
N ASP A 5 2.39 1.49 -15.60
CA ASP A 5 1.58 1.38 -16.83
C ASP A 5 0.07 1.38 -16.51
N ALA A 6 -0.34 0.77 -15.40
CA ALA A 6 -1.73 0.78 -14.97
C ALA A 6 -2.27 2.21 -14.77
N ILE A 7 -1.46 3.10 -14.20
CA ILE A 7 -1.83 4.50 -14.02
C ILE A 7 -1.76 5.26 -15.35
N TYR A 8 -0.72 5.00 -16.16
CA TYR A 8 -0.56 5.60 -17.49
C TYR A 8 -1.77 5.34 -18.39
N GLN A 9 -2.27 4.11 -18.45
CA GLN A 9 -3.46 3.75 -19.24
C GLN A 9 -4.73 4.51 -18.80
N ASN A 10 -4.75 5.03 -17.59
CA ASN A 10 -5.87 5.77 -17.02
C ASN A 10 -5.66 7.29 -16.96
N ILE A 11 -4.57 7.83 -17.55
CA ILE A 11 -4.26 9.27 -17.51
C ILE A 11 -5.45 10.13 -17.96
N ASN A 12 -6.11 9.75 -19.05
CA ASN A 12 -7.24 10.53 -19.59
C ASN A 12 -8.43 10.57 -18.62
N PHE A 13 -8.65 9.48 -17.85
CA PHE A 13 -9.68 9.46 -16.83
C PHE A 13 -9.32 10.34 -15.64
N ILE A 14 -8.08 10.27 -15.18
CA ILE A 14 -7.59 11.09 -14.07
C ILE A 14 -7.59 12.57 -14.44
N ASN A 15 -7.16 12.92 -15.65
CA ASN A 15 -7.16 14.30 -16.14
C ASN A 15 -8.54 14.94 -16.16
N LYS A 16 -9.63 14.18 -16.37
CA LYS A 16 -11.01 14.72 -16.31
C LYS A 16 -11.35 15.29 -14.93
N ALA A 17 -10.78 14.71 -13.87
CA ALA A 17 -10.96 15.19 -12.50
C ALA A 17 -10.03 16.36 -12.16
N ASN A 18 -8.99 16.60 -12.97
CA ASN A 18 -7.95 17.61 -12.79
C ASN A 18 -7.44 17.71 -11.34
N PRO A 19 -6.98 16.60 -10.73
CA PRO A 19 -6.58 16.58 -9.34
C PRO A 19 -5.24 17.29 -9.13
N GLU A 20 -5.05 17.89 -7.96
CA GLU A 20 -3.74 18.40 -7.54
C GLU A 20 -2.83 17.26 -7.12
N TYR A 21 -3.39 16.28 -6.41
CA TYR A 21 -2.69 15.08 -5.91
C TYR A 21 -3.41 13.81 -6.32
N VAL A 22 -2.65 12.74 -6.48
CA VAL A 22 -3.18 11.39 -6.67
C VAL A 22 -2.66 10.48 -5.57
N LEU A 23 -3.58 9.70 -4.99
CA LEU A 23 -3.27 8.64 -4.04
C LEU A 23 -3.34 7.31 -4.77
N ILE A 24 -2.24 6.56 -4.78
CA ILE A 24 -2.12 5.25 -5.41
C ILE A 24 -1.98 4.21 -4.31
N LEU A 25 -2.81 3.18 -4.36
CA LEU A 25 -2.88 2.12 -3.36
C LEU A 25 -2.69 0.75 -4.03
N SER A 26 -2.06 -0.19 -3.34
CA SER A 26 -2.11 -1.60 -3.70
C SER A 26 -3.48 -2.19 -3.40
N GLY A 27 -3.96 -3.09 -4.28
CA GLY A 27 -5.27 -3.71 -4.17
C GLY A 27 -5.33 -4.94 -3.24
N ASP A 28 -4.18 -5.43 -2.79
CA ASP A 28 -4.01 -6.67 -2.04
C ASP A 28 -3.33 -6.49 -0.67
N HIS A 29 -3.45 -5.31 -0.08
CA HIS A 29 -2.89 -5.02 1.24
C HIS A 29 -3.98 -4.83 2.29
N ILE A 30 -3.75 -5.36 3.49
CA ILE A 30 -4.63 -5.23 4.65
C ILE A 30 -4.00 -4.28 5.66
N TYR A 31 -4.64 -3.15 5.90
CA TYR A 31 -4.23 -2.12 6.87
C TYR A 31 -5.36 -1.10 7.09
N THR A 32 -5.21 -0.25 8.10
CA THR A 32 -6.07 0.92 8.32
C THR A 32 -5.19 2.16 8.42
N MET A 33 -5.39 3.13 7.53
CA MET A 33 -4.59 4.36 7.47
C MET A 33 -5.46 5.58 7.25
N ASP A 34 -5.18 6.65 7.99
CA ASP A 34 -5.74 7.98 7.73
C ASP A 34 -4.90 8.66 6.63
N TYR A 35 -5.38 8.59 5.41
CA TYR A 35 -4.69 9.19 4.26
C TYR A 35 -4.64 10.71 4.32
N ALA A 36 -5.54 11.38 5.06
CA ALA A 36 -5.51 12.83 5.20
C ALA A 36 -4.20 13.29 5.84
N LYS A 37 -3.73 12.57 6.87
CA LYS A 37 -2.43 12.85 7.51
C LYS A 37 -1.25 12.69 6.57
N MET A 38 -1.30 11.70 5.69
CA MET A 38 -0.25 11.50 4.69
C MET A 38 -0.27 12.61 3.64
N ILE A 39 -1.47 13.09 3.23
CA ILE A 39 -1.62 14.24 2.32
C ILE A 39 -1.11 15.52 2.97
N GLU A 40 -1.40 15.75 4.26
CA GLU A 40 -0.88 16.88 5.01
C GLU A 40 0.63 16.88 5.06
N ALA A 41 1.25 15.73 5.36
CA ALA A 41 2.71 15.57 5.34
C ALA A 41 3.30 15.85 3.95
N HIS A 42 2.64 15.39 2.88
CA HIS A 42 3.04 15.67 1.50
C HIS A 42 3.06 17.17 1.22
N LYS A 43 2.01 17.89 1.62
CA LYS A 43 1.88 19.34 1.46
C LYS A 43 2.91 20.10 2.29
N MET A 44 3.09 19.74 3.56
CA MET A 44 4.05 20.39 4.47
C MET A 44 5.48 20.31 3.94
N ASN A 45 5.87 19.16 3.39
CA ASN A 45 7.20 18.94 2.81
C ASN A 45 7.31 19.51 1.39
N LYS A 46 6.24 20.07 0.80
CA LYS A 46 6.18 20.46 -0.62
C LYS A 46 6.73 19.34 -1.50
N ALA A 47 6.35 18.11 -1.18
CA ALA A 47 6.85 16.91 -1.82
C ALA A 47 6.31 16.79 -3.25
N GLU A 48 7.06 16.15 -4.11
CA GLU A 48 6.61 15.73 -5.45
C GLU A 48 6.09 14.30 -5.39
N ALA A 49 6.67 13.49 -4.47
CA ALA A 49 6.14 12.20 -4.09
C ALA A 49 6.29 11.96 -2.59
N THR A 50 5.30 11.28 -1.99
CA THR A 50 5.37 10.76 -0.63
C THR A 50 5.06 9.28 -0.66
N ILE A 51 5.94 8.47 -0.05
CA ILE A 51 5.84 7.02 -0.04
C ILE A 51 5.51 6.56 1.38
N GLY A 52 4.40 5.83 1.53
CA GLY A 52 4.06 5.16 2.77
C GLY A 52 5.06 4.05 3.06
N VAL A 53 5.63 4.05 4.26
CA VAL A 53 6.69 3.12 4.65
C VAL A 53 6.42 2.50 6.00
N ILE A 54 6.89 1.27 6.16
CA ILE A 54 6.83 0.54 7.43
C ILE A 54 8.17 -0.13 7.73
N LYS A 55 8.52 -0.25 8.99
CA LYS A 55 9.69 -1.03 9.41
C LYS A 55 9.35 -2.52 9.41
N VAL A 56 10.10 -3.30 8.67
CA VAL A 56 9.98 -4.75 8.62
C VAL A 56 11.20 -5.44 9.26
N PRO A 57 11.10 -6.71 9.67
CA PRO A 57 12.28 -7.48 10.07
C PRO A 57 13.31 -7.54 8.92
N MET A 58 14.60 -7.36 9.21
CA MET A 58 15.66 -7.36 8.19
C MET A 58 15.64 -8.61 7.30
N LYS A 59 15.28 -9.78 7.86
CA LYS A 59 15.16 -11.04 7.11
C LYS A 59 14.08 -11.02 6.00
N GLU A 60 13.11 -10.11 6.12
CA GLU A 60 11.99 -9.97 5.18
C GLU A 60 12.19 -8.79 4.21
N ALA A 61 13.16 -7.91 4.50
CA ALA A 61 13.35 -6.67 3.75
C ALA A 61 13.62 -6.91 2.26
N SER A 62 14.27 -8.01 1.89
CA SER A 62 14.52 -8.35 0.47
C SER A 62 13.26 -8.63 -0.36
N ARG A 63 12.09 -8.73 0.27
CA ARG A 63 10.81 -8.94 -0.43
C ARG A 63 10.19 -7.65 -0.95
N PHE A 64 10.64 -6.49 -0.46
CA PHE A 64 10.01 -5.19 -0.66
C PHE A 64 10.97 -4.20 -1.32
N GLY A 65 10.42 -3.11 -1.84
CA GLY A 65 11.19 -1.92 -2.14
C GLY A 65 11.71 -1.30 -0.84
N ILE A 66 13.02 -1.19 -0.71
CA ILE A 66 13.69 -0.70 0.51
C ILE A 66 14.26 0.69 0.27
N MET A 67 14.09 1.57 1.24
CA MET A 67 14.59 2.92 1.14
C MET A 67 15.41 3.35 2.35
N SER A 68 16.28 4.33 2.11
CA SER A 68 16.99 5.08 3.13
C SER A 68 16.54 6.52 3.09
N THR A 69 16.50 7.16 4.26
CA THR A 69 16.08 8.56 4.40
C THR A 69 17.13 9.35 5.15
N ASP A 70 17.13 10.66 4.96
CA ASP A 70 17.82 11.58 5.85
C ASP A 70 17.02 11.82 7.16
N LYS A 71 17.49 12.75 8.00
CA LYS A 71 16.86 13.08 9.28
C LYS A 71 15.51 13.77 9.13
N GLU A 72 15.27 14.42 8.02
CA GLU A 72 14.05 15.12 7.67
C GLU A 72 13.01 14.18 7.00
N GLY A 73 13.38 12.90 6.78
CA GLY A 73 12.52 11.91 6.14
C GLY A 73 12.53 11.97 4.61
N ARG A 74 13.44 12.77 4.01
CA ARG A 74 13.63 12.79 2.57
C ARG A 74 14.29 11.48 2.13
N ILE A 75 13.76 10.85 1.08
CA ILE A 75 14.29 9.60 0.55
C ILE A 75 15.58 9.89 -0.22
N THR A 76 16.67 9.24 0.20
CA THR A 76 18.01 9.40 -0.38
C THR A 76 18.41 8.20 -1.26
N LYS A 77 17.85 7.03 -0.96
CA LYS A 77 18.08 5.80 -1.72
C LYS A 77 16.79 4.98 -1.80
N PHE A 78 16.62 4.28 -2.91
CA PHE A 78 15.57 3.28 -3.11
C PHE A 78 16.15 2.08 -3.87
N ALA A 79 15.82 0.88 -3.42
CA ALA A 79 16.21 -0.36 -4.08
C ALA A 79 15.02 -1.34 -4.08
N GLU A 80 14.61 -1.76 -5.27
CA GLU A 80 13.52 -2.71 -5.44
C GLU A 80 14.02 -4.13 -5.17
N LYS A 81 13.47 -4.76 -4.14
CA LYS A 81 13.76 -6.16 -3.74
C LYS A 81 15.27 -6.49 -3.71
N PRO A 82 16.07 -5.73 -2.95
CA PRO A 82 17.52 -5.90 -2.94
C PRO A 82 17.91 -7.24 -2.30
N ALA A 83 18.86 -7.95 -2.89
CA ALA A 83 19.38 -9.20 -2.31
C ALA A 83 20.07 -8.98 -0.95
N LYS A 84 20.65 -7.79 -0.75
CA LYS A 84 21.27 -7.36 0.51
C LYS A 84 20.71 -5.99 0.89
N PRO A 85 19.62 -5.93 1.67
CA PRO A 85 19.02 -4.67 2.06
C PRO A 85 19.93 -3.89 3.05
N GLU A 86 20.13 -2.61 2.78
CA GLU A 86 20.89 -1.69 3.66
C GLU A 86 20.01 -1.09 4.77
N SER A 87 18.70 -1.20 4.65
CA SER A 87 17.70 -0.65 5.56
C SER A 87 16.55 -1.65 5.71
N ASN A 88 15.75 -1.47 6.73
CA ASN A 88 14.50 -2.21 6.94
C ASN A 88 13.25 -1.36 6.73
N LEU A 89 13.40 -0.19 6.12
CA LEU A 89 12.30 0.70 5.80
C LEU A 89 11.69 0.28 4.45
N ALA A 90 10.59 -0.45 4.53
CA ALA A 90 9.93 -1.04 3.37
C ALA A 90 8.84 -0.13 2.80
N SER A 91 8.75 -0.04 1.47
CA SER A 91 7.61 0.57 0.79
C SER A 91 6.35 -0.26 1.01
N MET A 92 5.28 0.40 1.37
CA MET A 92 3.96 -0.23 1.50
C MET A 92 3.19 -0.27 0.16
N GLY A 93 3.78 0.22 -0.96
CA GLY A 93 3.02 0.37 -2.20
C GLY A 93 1.91 1.43 -2.12
N ILE A 94 2.05 2.36 -1.19
CA ILE A 94 1.12 3.47 -0.98
C ILE A 94 1.86 4.75 -1.33
N TYR A 95 1.36 5.49 -2.30
CA TYR A 95 2.02 6.67 -2.83
C TYR A 95 1.08 7.86 -2.91
N ILE A 96 1.57 9.06 -2.58
CA ILE A 96 0.93 10.32 -2.95
C ILE A 96 1.88 11.03 -3.90
N PHE A 97 1.37 11.44 -5.05
CA PHE A 97 2.10 12.24 -6.02
C PHE A 97 1.38 13.54 -6.32
N SER A 98 2.13 14.60 -6.55
CA SER A 98 1.65 15.78 -7.27
C SER A 98 1.34 15.34 -8.71
N TRP A 99 0.07 15.49 -9.15
CA TRP A 99 -0.40 14.85 -10.38
C TRP A 99 0.37 15.26 -11.63
N ASN A 100 0.55 16.56 -11.83
CA ASN A 100 1.25 17.04 -13.03
C ASN A 100 2.69 16.53 -13.11
N PHE A 101 3.36 16.43 -11.96
CA PHE A 101 4.70 15.88 -11.86
C PHE A 101 4.72 14.38 -12.21
N LEU A 102 3.86 13.57 -11.62
CA LEU A 102 3.78 12.15 -11.94
C LEU A 102 3.45 11.90 -13.40
N ARG A 103 2.48 12.64 -13.94
CA ARG A 103 2.04 12.50 -15.33
C ARG A 103 3.20 12.63 -16.31
N GLU A 104 4.07 13.61 -16.13
CA GLU A 104 5.25 13.81 -16.99
C GLU A 104 6.17 12.59 -16.96
N TYR A 105 6.43 12.01 -15.79
CA TYR A 105 7.24 10.79 -15.69
C TYR A 105 6.57 9.59 -16.36
N LEU A 106 5.26 9.42 -16.20
CA LEU A 106 4.52 8.34 -16.85
C LEU A 106 4.52 8.45 -18.36
N GLU A 107 4.30 9.66 -18.91
CA GLU A 107 4.31 9.93 -20.34
C GLU A 107 5.70 9.73 -20.97
N ASN A 108 6.76 10.03 -20.23
CA ASN A 108 8.13 9.81 -20.68
C ASN A 108 8.52 8.34 -20.59
N ASP A 109 8.19 7.66 -19.49
CA ASP A 109 8.45 6.21 -19.30
C ASP A 109 7.71 5.36 -20.35
N ALA A 110 6.50 5.76 -20.73
CA ALA A 110 5.70 5.05 -21.74
C ALA A 110 6.37 5.02 -23.13
N LYS A 111 7.28 5.95 -23.42
CA LYS A 111 8.04 6.02 -24.68
C LYS A 111 9.30 5.16 -24.66
N ASP A 112 9.71 4.71 -23.48
CA ASP A 112 10.90 3.87 -23.30
C ASP A 112 10.53 2.39 -23.44
N GLU A 113 10.83 1.81 -24.60
CA GLU A 113 10.56 0.39 -24.90
C GLU A 113 11.33 -0.57 -24.00
N THR A 114 12.42 -0.12 -23.36
CA THR A 114 13.25 -0.92 -22.45
C THR A 114 12.71 -0.93 -21.02
N SER A 115 11.81 0.01 -20.70
CA SER A 115 11.19 0.10 -19.38
C SER A 115 10.24 -1.06 -19.09
N SER A 116 10.23 -1.52 -17.86
CA SER A 116 9.20 -2.43 -17.34
C SER A 116 7.92 -1.70 -16.92
N HIS A 117 7.92 -0.37 -16.97
CA HIS A 117 6.82 0.53 -16.59
C HIS A 117 6.32 0.27 -15.16
N ASP A 118 7.26 0.18 -14.24
CA ASP A 118 7.02 -0.14 -12.83
C ASP A 118 7.46 1.00 -11.92
N PHE A 119 6.68 1.28 -10.86
CA PHE A 119 7.03 2.36 -9.94
C PHE A 119 8.37 2.13 -9.25
N GLY A 120 8.60 0.92 -8.72
CA GLY A 120 9.81 0.62 -7.96
C GLY A 120 11.06 0.46 -8.85
N LYS A 121 10.89 -0.06 -10.08
CA LYS A 121 12.03 -0.33 -10.97
C LYS A 121 12.39 0.85 -11.85
N ASN A 122 11.42 1.66 -12.25
CA ASN A 122 11.62 2.71 -13.26
C ASN A 122 11.31 4.10 -12.71
N ILE A 123 10.09 4.36 -12.25
CA ILE A 123 9.63 5.72 -11.95
C ILE A 123 10.35 6.31 -10.72
N ILE A 124 10.34 5.62 -9.57
CA ILE A 124 10.95 6.12 -8.34
C ILE A 124 12.47 6.28 -8.48
N PRO A 125 13.21 5.31 -9.03
CA PRO A 125 14.64 5.49 -9.28
C PRO A 125 14.96 6.67 -10.20
N LYS A 126 14.17 6.88 -11.26
CA LYS A 126 14.33 8.03 -12.17
C LYS A 126 14.08 9.35 -11.45
N MET A 127 13.00 9.44 -10.66
CA MET A 127 12.70 10.62 -9.84
C MET A 127 13.85 10.94 -8.87
N LEU A 128 14.44 9.92 -8.23
CA LEU A 128 15.60 10.09 -7.35
C LEU A 128 16.84 10.59 -8.10
N ALA A 129 17.12 10.03 -9.28
CA ALA A 129 18.23 10.46 -10.13
C ALA A 129 18.08 11.94 -10.56
N ASP A 130 16.86 12.38 -10.80
CA ASP A 130 16.51 13.76 -11.14
C ASP A 130 16.42 14.68 -9.88
N GLN A 131 16.80 14.18 -8.71
CA GLN A 131 16.81 14.90 -7.43
C GLN A 131 15.45 15.44 -6.99
N ALA A 132 14.36 14.80 -7.40
CA ALA A 132 13.02 15.13 -6.99
C ALA A 132 12.84 15.08 -5.45
N ARG A 133 11.87 15.86 -4.95
CA ARG A 133 11.55 15.90 -3.51
C ARG A 133 10.66 14.73 -3.12
N LEU A 134 11.30 13.58 -2.86
CA LEU A 134 10.63 12.38 -2.40
C LEU A 134 10.76 12.26 -0.88
N TYR A 135 9.64 12.02 -0.19
CA TYR A 135 9.60 11.88 1.27
C TYR A 135 8.96 10.56 1.67
N SER A 136 9.39 10.04 2.80
CA SER A 136 8.75 8.90 3.44
C SER A 136 7.67 9.35 4.42
N TYR A 137 6.58 8.61 4.49
CA TYR A 137 5.56 8.72 5.52
C TYR A 137 5.55 7.44 6.35
N ALA A 138 6.07 7.52 7.58
CA ALA A 138 6.17 6.36 8.46
C ALA A 138 4.78 5.96 8.97
N PHE A 139 4.37 4.74 8.67
CA PHE A 139 3.14 4.15 9.16
C PHE A 139 3.42 3.29 10.40
N GLU A 140 2.58 3.46 11.40
CA GLU A 140 2.55 2.63 12.60
C GLU A 140 1.21 1.92 12.67
N GLY A 141 1.22 0.59 12.66
CA GLY A 141 0.02 -0.20 12.71
C GLY A 141 0.19 -1.56 12.04
N TYR A 142 -0.91 -2.29 11.96
CA TYR A 142 -0.93 -3.55 11.24
C TYR A 142 -0.91 -3.28 9.73
N TRP A 143 -0.02 -3.95 9.04
CA TRP A 143 0.04 -3.99 7.59
C TRP A 143 0.45 -5.39 7.13
N LYS A 144 -0.24 -5.92 6.13
CA LYS A 144 0.07 -7.20 5.54
C LYS A 144 -0.21 -7.18 4.04
N ASP A 145 0.80 -7.54 3.27
CA ASP A 145 0.70 -7.87 1.87
C ASP A 145 0.19 -9.31 1.75
N VAL A 146 -0.97 -9.51 1.10
CA VAL A 146 -1.63 -10.82 0.95
C VAL A 146 -1.50 -11.38 -0.47
N GLY A 147 -0.44 -11.02 -1.18
CA GLY A 147 -0.14 -11.48 -2.54
C GLY A 147 0.18 -12.99 -2.67
N THR A 148 0.17 -13.77 -1.58
CA THR A 148 0.31 -15.22 -1.59
C THR A 148 -0.80 -15.88 -0.77
N ILE A 149 -1.13 -17.15 -1.09
CA ILE A 149 -2.14 -17.92 -0.34
C ILE A 149 -1.77 -18.03 1.14
N ASP A 150 -0.49 -18.24 1.44
CA ASP A 150 0.00 -18.36 2.81
C ASP A 150 -0.20 -17.04 3.58
N SER A 151 0.16 -15.90 2.98
CA SER A 151 -0.01 -14.59 3.63
C SER A 151 -1.48 -14.22 3.80
N LEU A 152 -2.36 -14.61 2.86
CA LEU A 152 -3.81 -14.46 2.99
C LEU A 152 -4.34 -15.30 4.16
N TRP A 153 -3.93 -16.56 4.26
CA TRP A 153 -4.31 -17.44 5.36
C TRP A 153 -3.82 -16.88 6.71
N GLU A 154 -2.57 -16.47 6.79
CA GLU A 154 -2.01 -15.86 7.99
C GLU A 154 -2.76 -14.59 8.42
N ALA A 155 -3.14 -13.74 7.47
CA ALA A 155 -3.92 -12.54 7.76
C ALA A 155 -5.29 -12.88 8.37
N ASN A 156 -5.95 -13.95 7.89
CA ASN A 156 -7.18 -14.45 8.51
C ASN A 156 -6.92 -14.99 9.92
N MET A 157 -5.82 -15.74 10.13
CA MET A 157 -5.45 -16.24 11.45
C MET A 157 -5.07 -15.14 12.44
N ASP A 158 -4.51 -14.03 11.96
CA ASP A 158 -4.21 -12.87 12.79
C ASP A 158 -5.47 -12.27 13.43
N LEU A 159 -6.63 -12.34 12.76
CA LEU A 159 -7.91 -11.87 13.30
C LEU A 159 -8.49 -12.78 14.40
N LEU A 160 -8.02 -14.02 14.51
CA LEU A 160 -8.44 -14.98 15.55
C LEU A 160 -7.61 -14.87 16.84
N LYS A 161 -6.58 -14.02 16.85
CA LYS A 161 -5.75 -13.80 18.03
C LYS A 161 -6.57 -13.13 19.15
N GLU A 162 -6.23 -13.43 20.39
CA GLU A 162 -6.85 -12.81 21.58
C GLU A 162 -6.81 -11.28 21.52
N LYS A 163 -5.67 -10.73 21.10
CA LYS A 163 -5.52 -9.32 20.76
C LYS A 163 -5.51 -9.19 19.24
N GLN A 164 -6.63 -8.75 18.70
CA GLN A 164 -6.74 -8.48 17.26
C GLN A 164 -5.74 -7.39 16.82
N PRO A 165 -5.15 -7.52 15.63
CA PRO A 165 -4.15 -6.57 15.15
C PRO A 165 -4.73 -5.17 14.88
N PHE A 166 -6.04 -5.08 14.61
CA PHE A 166 -6.79 -3.84 14.44
C PHE A 166 -8.28 -4.07 14.74
N GLU A 167 -9.00 -3.02 15.06
CA GLU A 167 -10.45 -3.05 15.30
C GLU A 167 -11.20 -3.04 13.97
N MET A 168 -11.89 -4.12 13.63
CA MET A 168 -12.71 -4.20 12.41
C MET A 168 -13.88 -3.21 12.44
N ASN A 169 -14.43 -2.92 13.62
CA ASN A 169 -15.51 -1.96 13.85
C ASN A 169 -15.01 -0.64 14.48
N GLY A 170 -13.74 -0.31 14.27
CA GLY A 170 -13.12 0.87 14.83
C GLY A 170 -13.66 2.19 14.25
N LYS A 171 -13.09 3.30 14.73
CA LYS A 171 -13.46 4.65 14.25
C LYS A 171 -13.21 4.87 12.76
N TRP A 172 -12.24 4.17 12.18
CA TRP A 172 -11.96 4.21 10.74
C TRP A 172 -12.84 3.20 10.03
N LYS A 173 -13.94 3.68 9.46
CA LYS A 173 -14.92 2.82 8.81
C LYS A 173 -14.38 2.27 7.48
N ILE A 174 -14.45 0.95 7.34
CA ILE A 174 -14.14 0.26 6.08
C ILE A 174 -15.44 0.17 5.27
N TYR A 175 -15.40 0.70 4.04
CA TYR A 175 -16.54 0.64 3.12
C TYR A 175 -16.32 -0.47 2.11
N SER A 176 -17.36 -1.26 1.87
CA SER A 176 -17.37 -2.34 0.89
C SER A 176 -18.74 -2.36 0.21
N VAL A 177 -18.82 -3.07 -0.94
CA VAL A 177 -20.12 -3.43 -1.49
C VAL A 177 -20.69 -4.53 -0.60
N ASP A 178 -21.67 -4.17 0.19
CA ASP A 178 -22.34 -5.07 1.14
C ASP A 178 -23.54 -5.72 0.42
N MET A 179 -23.43 -7.03 0.15
CA MET A 179 -24.58 -7.81 -0.24
C MET A 179 -25.23 -8.34 1.04
N ALA A 180 -26.42 -7.86 1.35
CA ALA A 180 -27.17 -8.32 2.51
C ALA A 180 -27.30 -9.86 2.50
N MET A 181 -26.61 -10.51 3.42
CA MET A 181 -26.66 -11.95 3.61
C MET A 181 -27.60 -12.27 4.79
N PRO A 182 -28.24 -13.46 4.81
CA PRO A 182 -29.03 -13.86 5.97
C PRO A 182 -28.12 -13.99 7.19
N PRO A 183 -28.67 -13.91 8.43
CA PRO A 183 -27.90 -14.18 9.64
C PRO A 183 -27.22 -15.55 9.58
N HIS A 184 -26.06 -15.68 10.19
CA HIS A 184 -25.44 -16.99 10.36
C HIS A 184 -26.30 -17.89 11.26
N TYR A 185 -26.35 -19.18 10.94
CA TYR A 185 -27.06 -20.19 11.74
C TYR A 185 -26.05 -21.10 12.44
N VAL A 186 -26.27 -21.31 13.74
CA VAL A 186 -25.49 -22.24 14.55
C VAL A 186 -26.42 -23.32 15.06
N GLY A 187 -26.25 -24.54 14.58
CA GLY A 187 -27.08 -25.68 14.96
C GLY A 187 -26.88 -26.10 16.43
N PRO A 188 -27.88 -26.79 17.03
CA PRO A 188 -27.87 -27.09 18.46
C PRO A 188 -26.75 -28.04 18.93
N LYS A 189 -26.12 -28.76 18.03
CA LYS A 189 -24.98 -29.65 18.28
C LYS A 189 -23.64 -29.05 17.89
N ALA A 190 -23.64 -27.88 17.23
CA ALA A 190 -22.41 -27.22 16.79
C ALA A 190 -21.63 -26.65 17.98
N LYS A 191 -20.33 -26.74 17.90
CA LYS A 191 -19.41 -26.13 18.86
C LYS A 191 -18.49 -25.18 18.14
N ILE A 192 -18.54 -23.90 18.49
CA ILE A 192 -17.68 -22.86 17.94
C ILE A 192 -16.66 -22.45 18.99
N LYS A 193 -15.38 -22.42 18.61
CA LYS A 193 -14.29 -21.93 19.46
C LYS A 193 -13.25 -21.26 18.58
N ASN A 194 -12.80 -20.06 18.97
CA ASN A 194 -11.76 -19.29 18.28
C ASN A 194 -12.01 -19.17 16.77
N SER A 195 -13.19 -18.69 16.39
CA SER A 195 -13.64 -18.63 15.01
C SER A 195 -14.25 -17.28 14.67
N LEU A 196 -14.05 -16.83 13.45
CA LEU A 196 -14.82 -15.77 12.82
C LEU A 196 -15.92 -16.44 11.98
N VAL A 197 -17.17 -16.08 12.25
CA VAL A 197 -18.34 -16.59 11.51
C VAL A 197 -18.99 -15.42 10.81
N SER A 198 -18.90 -15.40 9.49
CA SER A 198 -19.51 -14.38 8.65
C SER A 198 -21.00 -14.62 8.45
N GLU A 199 -21.72 -13.57 8.06
CA GLU A 199 -23.13 -13.65 7.67
C GLU A 199 -23.35 -14.71 6.58
N GLY A 200 -24.52 -15.35 6.58
CA GLY A 200 -24.88 -16.41 5.63
C GLY A 200 -24.25 -17.77 5.90
N SER A 201 -23.38 -17.91 6.93
CA SER A 201 -22.77 -19.20 7.27
C SER A 201 -23.76 -20.13 7.96
N MET A 202 -23.71 -21.43 7.64
CA MET A 202 -24.46 -22.49 8.33
C MET A 202 -23.46 -23.45 8.98
N ILE A 203 -23.56 -23.62 10.32
CA ILE A 203 -22.71 -24.53 11.10
C ILE A 203 -23.63 -25.56 11.75
N CYS A 204 -23.56 -26.83 11.31
CA CYS A 204 -24.43 -27.93 11.74
C CYS A 204 -23.72 -28.88 12.70
#